data_0466d65901874265dc4fec93d8188ed8
#
_entry.id   0466d65901874265dc4fec93d8188ed8
#
_cell.length_a   1.000
_cell.length_b   1.000
_cell.length_c   1.000
_cell.angle_alpha   90.00
_cell.angle_beta   90.00
_cell.angle_gamma   90.00
#
_symmetry.space_group_name_H-M   'P 1'
#
loop_
_entity.id
_entity.type
_entity.pdbx_description
1 polymer ?
#
loop_
_entity_poly.entity_id
_entity_poly.type
_entity_poly.pdbx_seq_one_letter_code
_entity_poly.pdbx_strand_id
1 'polypeptide(L)'
;MLIESFEDVVRYLDGTYSPSAMPSIKDTRTYRLSRERELLKLLHNPEKELKCIHVAGSKGKGTTSAYLASLISGGKAKVGLYMSPHVYDYRERWMLSDPKGEDPISFFKDDDYIKAACIMQSYLDDHKKLKLKDGISPTQFELYTAYAFVLFKYAKIKVAVIETGLGGRLDATNVIQSSACVLTHIEKEHTDILGDDIKEITREKCGIIKSGVPVFALKGSDEVNSVIEKECEKMGSELFFCDHKTTDLSPLAIKGDSAYTDFHLAVTVAEHLGIKCDEKNKCRTYPLTLPARGEVTLEKDRIVILDGAHTVDSIKELCKNVTTIVQNIRPHDTINKQKDWYSSLENNAENFRTVIPLIDKYPRAVIFSCLENKDFIGMFDVLIKEFDVIALTSIDGYKKSNMKKIVTETEIVLNKAKQRRVKKIIIDDDIEECLAKIESLECPDIKDSVKVIVITGSFYLCSSFIGG
;
A
#
# COMPACT_ATOMS: atom_id res chain seq x y z
N MET A 1 28.89 -3.38 -12.70
CA MET A 1 28.24 -4.59 -12.11
C MET A 1 27.49 -5.28 -13.24
N LEU A 2 27.62 -6.60 -13.41
CA LEU A 2 26.79 -7.35 -14.37
C LEU A 2 25.40 -7.55 -13.77
N ILE A 3 24.35 -7.36 -14.56
CA ILE A 3 22.96 -7.54 -14.14
C ILE A 3 22.39 -8.72 -14.91
N GLU A 4 22.24 -9.86 -14.23
CA GLU A 4 21.78 -11.12 -14.84
C GLU A 4 20.54 -11.69 -14.13
N SER A 5 20.21 -11.19 -12.94
CA SER A 5 19.05 -11.61 -12.17
C SER A 5 18.26 -10.41 -11.66
N PHE A 6 17.03 -10.65 -11.16
CA PHE A 6 16.24 -9.60 -10.51
C PHE A 6 16.91 -9.11 -9.22
N GLU A 7 17.60 -9.97 -8.49
CA GLU A 7 18.38 -9.60 -7.32
C GLU A 7 19.51 -8.62 -7.67
N ASP A 8 20.10 -8.77 -8.85
CA ASP A 8 21.08 -7.79 -9.35
C ASP A 8 20.45 -6.44 -9.67
N VAL A 9 19.21 -6.45 -10.20
CA VAL A 9 18.43 -5.20 -10.39
C VAL A 9 18.24 -4.49 -9.06
N VAL A 10 17.81 -5.21 -8.02
CA VAL A 10 17.63 -4.65 -6.67
C VAL A 10 18.96 -4.12 -6.14
N ARG A 11 20.04 -4.91 -6.22
CA ARG A 11 21.38 -4.44 -5.79
C ARG A 11 21.88 -3.24 -6.57
N TYR A 12 21.53 -3.15 -7.86
CA TYR A 12 21.85 -1.99 -8.69
C TYR A 12 21.11 -0.76 -8.20
N LEU A 13 19.82 -0.83 -7.97
CA LEU A 13 19.00 0.29 -7.53
C LEU A 13 19.29 0.70 -6.07
N ASP A 14 19.46 -0.27 -5.16
CA ASP A 14 19.72 -0.02 -3.73
C ASP A 14 21.18 0.31 -3.45
N GLY A 15 22.09 -0.23 -4.21
CA GLY A 15 23.54 -0.05 -4.00
C GLY A 15 24.04 1.38 -4.23
N THR A 16 23.18 2.28 -4.73
CA THR A 16 23.43 3.72 -4.84
C THR A 16 23.22 4.47 -3.54
N TYR A 17 22.47 3.87 -2.64
CA TYR A 17 22.03 4.50 -1.42
C TYR A 17 22.95 4.14 -0.26
N SER A 18 23.69 5.14 0.25
CA SER A 18 24.33 5.02 1.55
C SER A 18 23.34 5.45 2.62
N PRO A 19 22.96 4.58 3.58
CA PRO A 19 22.08 4.96 4.69
C PRO A 19 22.61 6.17 5.49
N SER A 20 23.93 6.34 5.52
CA SER A 20 24.60 7.49 6.14
C SER A 20 24.48 8.79 5.32
N ALA A 21 24.04 8.71 4.06
CA ALA A 21 23.77 9.85 3.19
C ALA A 21 22.29 10.19 3.09
N MET A 22 21.42 9.58 3.92
CA MET A 22 20.02 10.05 4.02
C MET A 22 20.03 11.52 4.40
N PRO A 23 19.55 12.40 3.50
CA PRO A 23 19.25 13.75 3.92
C PRO A 23 18.24 13.64 5.05
N SER A 24 18.46 14.35 6.12
CA SER A 24 17.44 14.50 7.15
C SER A 24 16.14 14.89 6.42
N ILE A 25 15.01 14.31 6.83
CA ILE A 25 13.66 14.65 6.36
C ILE A 25 13.43 16.18 6.34
N LYS A 26 14.18 16.93 7.16
CA LYS A 26 14.21 18.39 7.20
C LYS A 26 15.08 19.03 6.10
N ASP A 27 15.85 18.27 5.33
CA ASP A 27 16.66 18.83 4.25
C ASP A 27 15.82 18.98 2.97
N THR A 28 15.12 20.11 2.87
CA THR A 28 14.28 20.47 1.70
C THR A 28 15.05 20.50 0.38
N ARG A 29 16.38 20.43 0.38
CA ARG A 29 17.20 20.39 -0.83
C ARG A 29 17.00 19.11 -1.63
N THR A 30 16.65 18.00 -0.98
CA THR A 30 16.44 16.70 -1.62
C THR A 30 15.04 16.53 -2.20
N TYR A 31 14.05 17.27 -1.73
CA TYR A 31 12.69 17.26 -2.26
C TYR A 31 12.52 18.34 -3.33
N ARG A 32 13.20 18.16 -4.47
CA ARG A 32 13.11 19.10 -5.61
C ARG A 32 12.87 18.35 -6.90
N LEU A 33 11.79 18.65 -7.58
CA LEU A 33 11.47 18.08 -8.89
C LEU A 33 12.57 18.28 -9.94
N SER A 34 13.41 19.32 -9.76
CA SER A 34 14.55 19.56 -10.65
C SER A 34 15.56 18.42 -10.67
N ARG A 35 15.69 17.69 -9.56
CA ARG A 35 16.59 16.54 -9.43
C ARG A 35 16.09 15.38 -10.30
N GLU A 36 14.82 15.00 -10.12
CA GLU A 36 14.21 13.93 -10.92
C GLU A 36 14.18 14.27 -12.41
N ARG A 37 13.86 15.53 -12.76
CA ARG A 37 13.93 15.98 -14.15
C ARG A 37 15.32 15.90 -14.74
N GLU A 38 16.36 16.17 -13.95
CA GLU A 38 17.75 16.03 -14.38
C GLU A 38 18.11 14.56 -14.61
N LEU A 39 17.73 13.68 -13.67
CA LEU A 39 17.92 12.24 -13.79
C LEU A 39 17.23 11.68 -15.04
N LEU A 40 15.95 12.03 -15.24
CA LEU A 40 15.19 11.62 -16.42
C LEU A 40 15.77 12.16 -17.73
N LYS A 41 16.33 13.37 -17.71
CA LYS A 41 17.02 13.91 -18.88
C LYS A 41 18.24 13.06 -19.28
N LEU A 42 19.01 12.56 -18.32
CA LEU A 42 20.10 11.62 -18.59
C LEU A 42 19.59 10.31 -19.20
N LEU A 43 18.37 9.90 -18.84
CA LEU A 43 17.68 8.71 -19.34
C LEU A 43 16.83 8.97 -20.61
N HIS A 44 17.03 10.12 -21.29
CA HIS A 44 16.28 10.52 -22.47
C HIS A 44 14.77 10.69 -22.28
N ASN A 45 14.34 11.14 -21.08
CA ASN A 45 12.97 11.48 -20.69
C ASN A 45 11.94 10.36 -21.04
N PRO A 46 12.10 9.16 -20.52
CA PRO A 46 11.20 8.03 -20.83
C PRO A 46 9.75 8.30 -20.44
N GLU A 47 9.52 9.14 -19.41
CA GLU A 47 8.20 9.52 -18.90
C GLU A 47 7.31 10.22 -19.93
N LYS A 48 7.91 10.91 -20.91
CA LYS A 48 7.17 11.71 -21.91
C LYS A 48 6.42 10.87 -22.94
N GLU A 49 6.74 9.58 -23.05
CA GLU A 49 6.08 8.65 -23.96
C GLU A 49 4.83 7.99 -23.36
N LEU A 50 4.54 8.28 -22.09
CA LEU A 50 3.48 7.65 -21.32
C LEU A 50 2.30 8.58 -21.12
N LYS A 51 1.08 8.04 -21.27
CA LYS A 51 -0.14 8.65 -20.74
C LYS A 51 -0.30 8.21 -19.30
N CYS A 52 -0.14 9.12 -18.36
CA CYS A 52 -0.15 8.79 -16.93
C CYS A 52 -1.44 9.23 -16.26
N ILE A 53 -1.96 8.41 -15.38
CA ILE A 53 -2.92 8.78 -14.35
C ILE A 53 -2.14 8.93 -13.05
N HIS A 54 -2.24 10.07 -12.39
CA HIS A 54 -1.47 10.38 -11.19
C HIS A 54 -2.34 10.32 -9.96
N VAL A 55 -1.94 9.51 -8.96
CA VAL A 55 -2.75 9.22 -7.77
C VAL A 55 -2.03 9.71 -6.52
N ALA A 56 -2.66 10.61 -5.77
CA ALA A 56 -2.19 11.07 -4.46
C ALA A 56 -3.30 10.93 -3.40
N GLY A 57 -2.91 11.01 -2.14
CA GLY A 57 -3.82 10.89 -1.00
C GLY A 57 -3.07 10.45 0.26
N SER A 58 -3.78 10.29 1.36
CA SER A 58 -3.23 9.70 2.58
C SER A 58 -3.44 8.18 2.56
N LYS A 59 -4.67 7.73 2.40
CA LYS A 59 -5.04 6.31 2.32
C LYS A 59 -5.68 5.97 0.98
N GLY A 60 -5.66 4.68 0.61
CA GLY A 60 -6.31 4.17 -0.59
C GLY A 60 -5.54 4.40 -1.89
N LYS A 61 -4.39 5.09 -1.89
CA LYS A 61 -3.59 5.35 -3.10
C LYS A 61 -3.28 4.07 -3.89
N GLY A 62 -2.63 3.10 -3.23
CA GLY A 62 -2.23 1.84 -3.88
C GLY A 62 -3.43 1.03 -4.35
N THR A 63 -4.48 0.93 -3.52
CA THR A 63 -5.71 0.19 -3.85
C THR A 63 -6.41 0.82 -5.05
N THR A 64 -6.62 2.14 -5.04
CA THR A 64 -7.20 2.89 -6.16
C THR A 64 -6.35 2.74 -7.42
N SER A 65 -5.01 2.84 -7.29
CA SER A 65 -4.08 2.69 -8.43
C SER A 65 -4.17 1.31 -9.06
N ALA A 66 -4.26 0.28 -8.25
CA ALA A 66 -4.37 -1.10 -8.70
C ALA A 66 -5.72 -1.38 -9.39
N TYR A 67 -6.83 -0.90 -8.81
CA TYR A 67 -8.14 -0.98 -9.46
C TYR A 67 -8.18 -0.24 -10.80
N LEU A 68 -7.61 0.97 -10.85
CA LEU A 68 -7.50 1.75 -12.09
C LEU A 68 -6.71 1.00 -13.15
N ALA A 69 -5.54 0.45 -12.81
CA ALA A 69 -4.73 -0.29 -13.76
C ALA A 69 -5.49 -1.49 -14.33
N SER A 70 -6.19 -2.24 -13.48
CA SER A 70 -7.01 -3.38 -13.91
C SER A 70 -8.18 -2.96 -14.80
N LEU A 71 -8.97 -1.94 -14.42
CA LEU A 71 -10.11 -1.45 -15.19
C LEU A 71 -9.68 -0.89 -16.56
N ILE A 72 -8.61 -0.09 -16.61
CA ILE A 72 -8.11 0.48 -17.87
C ILE A 72 -7.57 -0.62 -18.78
N SER A 73 -6.90 -1.62 -18.23
CA SER A 73 -6.41 -2.77 -18.98
C SER A 73 -7.56 -3.58 -19.61
N GLY A 74 -8.70 -3.70 -18.93
CA GLY A 74 -9.91 -4.30 -19.50
C GLY A 74 -10.36 -3.68 -20.81
N GLY A 75 -9.99 -2.42 -21.09
CA GLY A 75 -10.13 -1.73 -22.36
C GLY A 75 -9.15 -2.16 -23.46
N LYS A 76 -8.41 -3.27 -23.30
CA LYS A 76 -7.49 -3.91 -24.26
C LYS A 76 -6.07 -3.30 -24.33
N ALA A 77 -5.68 -2.43 -23.42
CA ALA A 77 -4.33 -1.89 -23.36
C ALA A 77 -3.53 -2.50 -22.19
N LYS A 78 -2.24 -2.74 -22.37
CA LYS A 78 -1.33 -3.00 -21.26
C LYS A 78 -1.15 -1.73 -20.44
N VAL A 79 -1.24 -1.84 -19.13
CA VAL A 79 -1.11 -0.72 -18.19
C VAL A 79 0.03 -0.98 -17.24
N GLY A 80 1.00 -0.07 -17.17
CA GLY A 80 2.03 -0.08 -16.13
C GLY A 80 1.45 0.45 -14.82
N LEU A 81 1.86 -0.13 -13.72
CA LEU A 81 1.46 0.30 -12.37
C LEU A 81 2.71 0.54 -11.54
N TYR A 82 2.87 1.78 -11.03
CA TYR A 82 3.91 2.15 -10.08
C TYR A 82 3.29 2.42 -8.72
N MET A 83 3.73 1.69 -7.71
CA MET A 83 3.24 1.80 -6.33
C MET A 83 4.36 1.80 -5.30
N SER A 84 4.07 2.26 -4.08
CA SER A 84 4.99 2.23 -2.95
C SER A 84 4.28 2.27 -1.60
N PRO A 85 4.89 1.67 -0.55
CA PRO A 85 6.06 0.78 -0.61
C PRO A 85 5.71 -0.61 -1.16
N HIS A 86 6.69 -1.44 -1.45
CA HIS A 86 6.51 -2.89 -1.55
C HIS A 86 6.37 -3.49 -0.14
N VAL A 87 5.78 -4.67 -0.06
CA VAL A 87 5.62 -5.42 1.19
C VAL A 87 6.55 -6.64 1.23
N TYR A 88 6.45 -7.53 0.25
CA TYR A 88 7.22 -8.78 0.20
C TYR A 88 8.28 -8.78 -0.89
N ASP A 89 7.96 -8.18 -2.04
CA ASP A 89 8.77 -8.26 -3.23
C ASP A 89 8.96 -6.88 -3.85
N TYR A 90 10.18 -6.53 -4.17
CA TYR A 90 10.49 -5.26 -4.85
C TYR A 90 9.71 -5.06 -6.15
N ARG A 91 9.33 -6.15 -6.86
CA ARG A 91 8.53 -6.12 -8.08
C ARG A 91 7.14 -5.52 -7.87
N GLU A 92 6.61 -5.53 -6.65
CA GLU A 92 5.35 -4.86 -6.29
C GLU A 92 5.37 -3.36 -6.57
N ARG A 93 6.55 -2.75 -6.70
CA ARG A 93 6.69 -1.34 -7.08
C ARG A 93 6.42 -1.11 -8.56
N TRP A 94 6.64 -2.12 -9.39
CA TRP A 94 6.62 -2.03 -10.84
C TRP A 94 5.83 -3.20 -11.41
N MET A 95 4.54 -3.03 -11.55
CA MET A 95 3.65 -4.10 -11.96
C MET A 95 3.00 -3.82 -13.31
N LEU A 96 2.37 -4.84 -13.85
CA LEU A 96 1.69 -4.85 -15.13
C LEU A 96 0.25 -5.30 -14.96
N SER A 97 -0.69 -4.59 -15.56
CA SER A 97 -2.01 -5.13 -15.88
C SER A 97 -2.07 -5.45 -17.38
N ASP A 98 -2.16 -6.73 -17.72
CA ASP A 98 -2.21 -7.21 -19.12
C ASP A 98 -3.63 -7.69 -19.44
N PRO A 99 -4.31 -7.16 -20.47
CA PRO A 99 -5.68 -7.56 -20.85
C PRO A 99 -5.80 -9.06 -21.20
N LYS A 100 -4.67 -9.70 -21.50
CA LYS A 100 -4.59 -11.13 -21.81
C LYS A 100 -4.12 -11.99 -20.64
N GLY A 101 -3.74 -11.37 -19.53
CA GLY A 101 -3.33 -12.07 -18.32
C GLY A 101 -4.52 -12.68 -17.59
N GLU A 102 -4.29 -13.74 -16.84
CA GLU A 102 -5.29 -14.37 -15.97
C GLU A 102 -5.59 -13.47 -14.78
N ASP A 103 -4.54 -12.92 -14.17
CA ASP A 103 -4.65 -12.03 -13.02
C ASP A 103 -4.92 -10.59 -13.43
N PRO A 104 -5.67 -9.83 -12.61
CA PRO A 104 -5.91 -8.40 -12.83
C PRO A 104 -4.62 -7.58 -12.84
N ILE A 105 -3.63 -7.97 -12.02
CA ILE A 105 -2.28 -7.40 -11.93
C ILE A 105 -1.27 -8.51 -11.76
N SER A 106 -0.12 -8.39 -12.41
CA SER A 106 0.98 -9.35 -12.38
C SER A 106 2.34 -8.65 -12.40
N PHE A 107 3.40 -9.39 -12.17
CA PHE A 107 4.75 -8.92 -12.42
C PHE A 107 5.07 -8.94 -13.93
N PHE A 108 5.99 -8.08 -14.35
CA PHE A 108 6.66 -8.26 -15.64
C PHE A 108 7.49 -9.54 -15.61
N LYS A 109 7.97 -9.97 -16.77
CA LYS A 109 8.96 -11.05 -16.82
C LYS A 109 10.28 -10.56 -16.23
N ASP A 110 11.03 -11.45 -15.60
CA ASP A 110 12.33 -11.08 -15.03
C ASP A 110 13.27 -10.48 -16.07
N ASP A 111 13.23 -10.98 -17.31
CA ASP A 111 13.94 -10.42 -18.46
C ASP A 111 13.64 -8.93 -18.72
N ASP A 112 12.40 -8.50 -18.51
CA ASP A 112 12.01 -7.10 -18.74
C ASP A 112 12.64 -6.20 -17.66
N TYR A 113 12.63 -6.64 -16.41
CA TYR A 113 13.30 -5.95 -15.31
C TYR A 113 14.81 -5.85 -15.52
N ILE A 114 15.46 -6.96 -15.88
CA ILE A 114 16.90 -7.04 -16.12
C ILE A 114 17.29 -6.08 -17.27
N LYS A 115 16.61 -6.15 -18.39
CA LYS A 115 16.92 -5.33 -19.56
C LYS A 115 16.69 -3.84 -19.30
N ALA A 116 15.62 -3.48 -18.59
CA ALA A 116 15.39 -2.10 -18.17
C ALA A 116 16.53 -1.56 -17.29
N ALA A 117 17.01 -2.38 -16.36
CA ALA A 117 18.15 -2.01 -15.51
C ALA A 117 19.46 -1.88 -16.28
N CYS A 118 19.72 -2.79 -17.24
CA CYS A 118 20.86 -2.68 -18.14
C CYS A 118 20.81 -1.40 -18.98
N ILE A 119 19.64 -1.03 -19.51
CA ILE A 119 19.44 0.23 -20.23
C ILE A 119 19.74 1.42 -19.32
N MET A 120 19.15 1.45 -18.11
CA MET A 120 19.43 2.52 -17.16
C MET A 120 20.93 2.61 -16.80
N GLN A 121 21.57 1.46 -16.59
CA GLN A 121 23.00 1.40 -16.32
C GLN A 121 23.84 1.94 -17.47
N SER A 122 23.46 1.64 -18.71
CA SER A 122 24.19 2.12 -19.90
C SER A 122 24.19 3.65 -20.06
N TYR A 123 23.16 4.32 -19.53
CA TYR A 123 23.06 5.79 -19.54
C TYR A 123 23.69 6.47 -18.34
N LEU A 124 23.65 5.82 -17.17
CA LEU A 124 24.13 6.42 -15.92
C LEU A 124 25.55 5.98 -15.53
N ASP A 125 26.17 5.04 -16.29
CA ASP A 125 27.48 4.44 -15.99
C ASP A 125 27.55 3.94 -14.53
N ASP A 126 28.48 4.50 -13.74
CA ASP A 126 28.56 4.26 -12.30
C ASP A 126 27.71 5.30 -11.55
N HIS A 127 26.39 5.06 -11.50
CA HIS A 127 25.46 5.95 -10.81
C HIS A 127 25.75 6.09 -9.29
N LYS A 128 26.56 5.18 -8.70
CA LYS A 128 27.07 5.34 -7.32
C LYS A 128 27.93 6.59 -7.17
N LYS A 129 28.56 7.02 -8.26
CA LYS A 129 29.34 8.25 -8.33
C LYS A 129 28.56 9.40 -8.95
N LEU A 130 27.37 9.15 -9.48
CA LEU A 130 26.54 10.16 -10.09
C LEU A 130 26.20 11.25 -9.07
N LYS A 131 26.51 12.47 -9.41
CA LYS A 131 26.12 13.68 -8.70
C LYS A 131 25.25 14.51 -9.61
N LEU A 132 24.05 14.86 -9.13
CA LEU A 132 23.20 15.82 -9.79
C LEU A 132 23.81 17.24 -9.67
N LYS A 133 23.25 18.22 -10.33
CA LYS A 133 23.79 19.61 -10.34
C LYS A 133 23.91 20.23 -8.95
N ASP A 134 23.14 19.76 -7.98
CA ASP A 134 23.26 20.17 -6.59
C ASP A 134 24.40 19.47 -5.82
N GLY A 135 25.18 18.63 -6.49
CA GLY A 135 26.31 17.88 -5.91
C GLY A 135 25.89 16.65 -5.08
N ILE A 136 24.59 16.31 -5.05
CA ILE A 136 24.03 15.20 -4.26
C ILE A 136 23.66 14.04 -5.19
N SER A 137 23.89 12.81 -4.76
CA SER A 137 23.45 11.62 -5.52
C SER A 137 21.91 11.52 -5.55
N PRO A 138 21.32 10.89 -6.58
CA PRO A 138 19.90 10.56 -6.58
C PRO A 138 19.51 9.79 -5.31
N THR A 139 18.35 10.08 -4.77
CA THR A 139 17.75 9.28 -3.70
C THR A 139 17.26 7.94 -4.24
N GLN A 140 17.08 6.98 -3.37
CA GLN A 140 16.52 5.67 -3.72
C GLN A 140 15.15 5.82 -4.42
N PHE A 141 14.29 6.69 -3.90
CA PHE A 141 12.95 6.90 -4.48
C PHE A 141 13.01 7.57 -5.86
N GLU A 142 13.93 8.51 -6.09
CA GLU A 142 14.19 9.07 -7.43
C GLU A 142 14.65 7.98 -8.40
N LEU A 143 15.56 7.09 -7.98
CA LEU A 143 16.00 5.98 -8.82
C LEU A 143 14.90 4.98 -9.13
N TYR A 144 14.06 4.64 -8.16
CA TYR A 144 12.92 3.74 -8.37
C TYR A 144 11.88 4.34 -9.33
N THR A 145 11.63 5.65 -9.21
CA THR A 145 10.71 6.38 -10.07
C THR A 145 11.26 6.44 -11.51
N ALA A 146 12.51 6.81 -11.67
CA ALA A 146 13.17 6.83 -12.98
C ALA A 146 13.21 5.44 -13.64
N TYR A 147 13.51 4.41 -12.85
CA TYR A 147 13.51 3.02 -13.30
C TYR A 147 12.12 2.56 -13.77
N ALA A 148 11.04 2.94 -13.07
CA ALA A 148 9.68 2.66 -13.51
C ALA A 148 9.43 3.15 -14.96
N PHE A 149 9.83 4.39 -15.25
CA PHE A 149 9.65 4.96 -16.58
C PHE A 149 10.50 4.26 -17.64
N VAL A 150 11.74 3.88 -17.31
CA VAL A 150 12.61 3.10 -18.22
C VAL A 150 12.00 1.73 -18.52
N LEU A 151 11.54 1.01 -17.49
CA LEU A 151 10.89 -0.29 -17.62
C LEU A 151 9.62 -0.19 -18.47
N PHE A 152 8.76 0.77 -18.19
CA PHE A 152 7.50 0.94 -18.92
C PHE A 152 7.76 1.28 -20.40
N LYS A 153 8.72 2.15 -20.69
CA LYS A 153 9.13 2.46 -22.05
C LYS A 153 9.69 1.22 -22.77
N TYR A 154 10.59 0.47 -22.11
CA TYR A 154 11.17 -0.77 -22.65
C TYR A 154 10.07 -1.80 -22.96
N ALA A 155 9.15 -2.03 -22.02
CA ALA A 155 8.03 -2.95 -22.16
C ALA A 155 6.92 -2.43 -23.10
N LYS A 156 7.14 -1.27 -23.77
CA LYS A 156 6.20 -0.65 -24.71
C LYS A 156 4.84 -0.32 -24.10
N ILE A 157 4.80 -0.05 -22.82
CA ILE A 157 3.62 0.46 -22.11
C ILE A 157 3.30 1.86 -22.67
N LYS A 158 2.00 2.13 -22.85
CA LYS A 158 1.53 3.44 -23.32
C LYS A 158 0.70 4.17 -22.29
N VAL A 159 0.11 3.43 -21.34
CA VAL A 159 -0.69 3.98 -20.25
C VAL A 159 -0.10 3.49 -18.94
N ALA A 160 0.07 4.37 -17.98
CA ALA A 160 0.56 4.02 -16.65
C ALA A 160 -0.27 4.70 -15.56
N VAL A 161 -0.50 3.98 -14.46
CA VAL A 161 -1.02 4.53 -13.21
C VAL A 161 0.15 4.70 -12.26
N ILE A 162 0.33 5.92 -11.77
CA ILE A 162 1.50 6.32 -10.98
C ILE A 162 1.03 6.81 -9.60
N GLU A 163 1.36 6.06 -8.56
CA GLU A 163 1.13 6.43 -7.17
C GLU A 163 2.24 7.37 -6.68
N THR A 164 1.88 8.46 -5.96
CA THR A 164 2.86 9.28 -5.24
C THR A 164 3.41 8.55 -4.02
N GLY A 165 4.71 8.71 -3.74
CA GLY A 165 5.31 8.17 -2.53
C GLY A 165 4.92 8.97 -1.30
N LEU A 166 5.13 10.30 -1.34
CA LEU A 166 4.88 11.20 -0.21
C LEU A 166 4.37 12.56 -0.66
N GLY A 167 3.24 13.00 -0.08
CA GLY A 167 2.65 14.29 -0.42
C GLY A 167 2.13 14.34 -1.86
N GLY A 168 2.76 15.10 -2.72
CA GLY A 168 2.41 15.24 -4.13
C GLY A 168 3.26 16.31 -4.83
N ARG A 169 3.24 17.55 -4.34
CA ARG A 169 3.86 18.71 -4.99
C ARG A 169 5.34 18.52 -5.31
N LEU A 170 6.11 17.96 -4.39
CA LEU A 170 7.55 17.74 -4.51
C LEU A 170 7.92 16.26 -4.67
N ASP A 171 6.93 15.38 -4.80
CA ASP A 171 7.16 13.95 -5.02
C ASP A 171 7.88 13.72 -6.37
N ALA A 172 8.83 12.79 -6.41
CA ALA A 172 9.59 12.50 -7.63
C ALA A 172 8.67 12.14 -8.81
N THR A 173 7.53 11.49 -8.55
CA THR A 173 6.54 11.15 -9.59
C THR A 173 5.90 12.38 -10.24
N ASN A 174 5.93 13.56 -9.59
CA ASN A 174 5.24 14.77 -10.08
C ASN A 174 5.95 15.45 -11.27
N VAL A 175 6.92 14.81 -11.85
CA VAL A 175 7.55 15.22 -13.12
C VAL A 175 6.69 14.92 -14.34
N ILE A 176 5.73 14.01 -14.21
CA ILE A 176 4.85 13.59 -15.31
C ILE A 176 3.82 14.66 -15.66
N GLN A 177 3.40 14.66 -16.94
CA GLN A 177 2.20 15.35 -17.41
C GLN A 177 1.06 14.34 -17.41
N SER A 178 0.24 14.37 -16.37
CA SER A 178 -0.87 13.42 -16.23
C SER A 178 -2.05 13.74 -17.15
N SER A 179 -2.81 12.72 -17.51
CA SER A 179 -4.08 12.83 -18.26
C SER A 179 -5.29 12.94 -17.31
N ALA A 180 -5.13 12.50 -16.08
CA ALA A 180 -6.09 12.65 -14.98
C ALA A 180 -5.33 12.69 -13.66
N CYS A 181 -5.82 13.46 -12.69
CA CYS A 181 -5.34 13.49 -11.31
C CYS A 181 -6.39 12.87 -10.40
N VAL A 182 -5.95 12.00 -9.50
CA VAL A 182 -6.83 11.30 -8.55
C VAL A 182 -6.38 11.61 -7.14
N LEU A 183 -7.29 12.11 -6.32
CA LEU A 183 -7.08 12.39 -4.91
C LEU A 183 -7.93 11.42 -4.09
N THR A 184 -7.29 10.47 -3.45
CA THR A 184 -7.95 9.51 -2.56
C THR A 184 -8.22 10.14 -1.20
N HIS A 185 -8.54 9.35 -0.18
CA HIS A 185 -8.80 9.87 1.15
C HIS A 185 -7.62 10.70 1.70
N ILE A 186 -7.92 11.91 2.21
CA ILE A 186 -6.93 12.84 2.80
C ILE A 186 -7.19 12.97 4.29
N GLU A 187 -6.17 12.67 5.09
CA GLU A 187 -6.16 12.83 6.55
C GLU A 187 -4.80 13.33 7.04
N LYS A 188 -4.69 13.63 8.32
CA LYS A 188 -3.41 14.02 8.92
C LYS A 188 -2.47 12.83 8.97
N GLU A 189 -1.40 12.92 8.20
CA GLU A 189 -0.29 11.97 8.18
C GLU A 189 1.02 12.69 7.88
N HIS A 190 2.16 12.07 8.22
CA HIS A 190 3.48 12.63 7.96
C HIS A 190 3.61 14.11 8.38
N THR A 191 3.05 14.44 9.55
CA THR A 191 2.99 15.82 10.06
C THR A 191 4.38 16.41 10.32
N ASP A 192 5.37 15.57 10.57
CA ASP A 192 6.78 15.92 10.66
C ASP A 192 7.38 16.49 9.36
N ILE A 193 6.73 16.21 8.20
CA ILE A 193 7.20 16.64 6.87
C ILE A 193 6.22 17.57 6.19
N LEU A 194 4.93 17.22 6.21
CA LEU A 194 3.87 17.90 5.45
C LEU A 194 3.20 19.03 6.23
N GLY A 195 3.51 19.19 7.53
CA GLY A 195 2.87 20.15 8.42
C GLY A 195 1.70 19.56 9.21
N ASP A 196 1.30 20.26 10.27
CA ASP A 196 0.25 19.81 11.19
C ASP A 196 -1.17 20.25 10.78
N ASP A 197 -1.29 21.13 9.78
CA ASP A 197 -2.57 21.61 9.26
C ASP A 197 -3.06 20.73 8.12
N ILE A 198 -4.28 20.23 8.22
CA ILE A 198 -4.92 19.42 7.17
C ILE A 198 -5.00 20.18 5.83
N LYS A 199 -5.12 21.52 5.88
CA LYS A 199 -5.14 22.36 4.68
C LYS A 199 -3.79 22.39 3.98
N GLU A 200 -2.68 22.40 4.74
CA GLU A 200 -1.33 22.33 4.18
C GLU A 200 -1.07 20.95 3.57
N ILE A 201 -1.40 19.88 4.28
CA ILE A 201 -1.30 18.50 3.78
C ILE A 201 -2.11 18.35 2.49
N THR A 202 -3.33 18.91 2.46
CA THR A 202 -4.18 18.87 1.25
C THR A 202 -3.54 19.61 0.09
N ARG A 203 -2.96 20.82 0.31
CA ARG A 203 -2.25 21.57 -0.74
C ARG A 203 -1.06 20.81 -1.28
N GLU A 204 -0.28 20.15 -0.43
CA GLU A 204 0.86 19.33 -0.87
C GLU A 204 0.38 18.18 -1.78
N LYS A 205 -0.74 17.53 -1.45
CA LYS A 205 -1.32 16.47 -2.28
C LYS A 205 -1.91 17.01 -3.57
N CYS A 206 -2.63 18.14 -3.54
CA CYS A 206 -3.14 18.84 -4.71
C CYS A 206 -2.03 19.33 -5.66
N GLY A 207 -0.77 19.35 -5.21
CA GLY A 207 0.37 19.70 -6.06
C GLY A 207 0.60 18.80 -7.27
N ILE A 208 -0.12 17.67 -7.38
CA ILE A 208 -0.14 16.82 -8.59
C ILE A 208 -1.06 17.37 -9.69
N ILE A 209 -1.96 18.31 -9.39
CA ILE A 209 -2.92 18.89 -10.34
C ILE A 209 -2.15 19.64 -11.43
N LYS A 210 -2.46 19.36 -12.69
CA LYS A 210 -1.88 20.01 -13.85
C LYS A 210 -2.92 20.90 -14.53
N SER A 211 -2.48 22.00 -15.13
CA SER A 211 -3.39 22.95 -15.79
C SER A 211 -4.31 22.26 -16.81
N GLY A 212 -5.63 22.44 -16.63
CA GLY A 212 -6.66 21.91 -17.50
C GLY A 212 -6.86 20.40 -17.47
N VAL A 213 -6.21 19.69 -16.53
CA VAL A 213 -6.34 18.23 -16.40
C VAL A 213 -7.48 17.92 -15.41
N PRO A 214 -8.41 16.99 -15.75
CA PRO A 214 -9.51 16.63 -14.86
C PRO A 214 -9.01 16.02 -13.53
N VAL A 215 -9.68 16.39 -12.45
CA VAL A 215 -9.38 15.96 -11.09
C VAL A 215 -10.56 15.17 -10.52
N PHE A 216 -10.27 13.98 -10.00
CA PHE A 216 -11.23 13.11 -9.33
C PHE A 216 -10.84 13.03 -7.86
N ALA A 217 -11.72 13.40 -6.96
CA ALA A 217 -11.40 13.46 -5.54
C ALA A 217 -12.45 12.76 -4.69
N LEU A 218 -12.04 11.99 -3.70
CA LEU A 218 -12.97 11.57 -2.65
C LEU A 218 -13.35 12.77 -1.80
N LYS A 219 -14.63 12.92 -1.50
CA LYS A 219 -15.10 13.93 -0.55
C LYS A 219 -14.49 13.68 0.83
N GLY A 220 -13.90 14.71 1.39
CA GLY A 220 -13.40 14.75 2.74
C GLY A 220 -14.20 15.72 3.62
N SER A 221 -13.55 16.28 4.64
CA SER A 221 -14.12 17.38 5.42
C SER A 221 -14.27 18.64 4.56
N ASP A 222 -15.12 19.57 4.99
CA ASP A 222 -15.33 20.85 4.28
C ASP A 222 -14.01 21.61 4.08
N GLU A 223 -13.09 21.51 5.04
CA GLU A 223 -11.76 22.11 4.93
C GLU A 223 -10.93 21.48 3.80
N VAL A 224 -10.94 20.16 3.68
CA VAL A 224 -10.25 19.42 2.61
C VAL A 224 -10.87 19.77 1.26
N ASN A 225 -12.20 19.69 1.15
CA ASN A 225 -12.94 19.98 -0.08
C ASN A 225 -12.67 21.39 -0.58
N SER A 226 -12.75 22.38 0.32
CA SER A 226 -12.50 23.79 -0.03
C SER A 226 -11.08 24.04 -0.54
N VAL A 227 -10.08 23.31 -0.06
CA VAL A 227 -8.71 23.41 -0.58
C VAL A 227 -8.61 22.80 -1.97
N ILE A 228 -9.21 21.61 -2.18
CA ILE A 228 -9.20 20.93 -3.49
C ILE A 228 -9.88 21.83 -4.54
N GLU A 229 -11.06 22.38 -4.22
CA GLU A 229 -11.79 23.28 -5.11
C GLU A 229 -10.94 24.49 -5.55
N LYS A 230 -10.30 25.16 -4.59
CA LYS A 230 -9.43 26.33 -4.87
C LYS A 230 -8.23 25.98 -5.73
N GLU A 231 -7.59 24.84 -5.48
CA GLU A 231 -6.42 24.43 -6.29
C GLU A 231 -6.86 24.00 -7.71
N CYS A 232 -8.04 23.39 -7.87
CA CYS A 232 -8.62 23.09 -9.18
C CYS A 232 -8.98 24.37 -9.95
N GLU A 233 -9.64 25.32 -9.30
CA GLU A 233 -9.98 26.63 -9.89
C GLU A 233 -8.71 27.36 -10.37
N LYS A 234 -7.68 27.43 -9.54
CA LYS A 234 -6.39 28.05 -9.86
C LYS A 234 -5.72 27.40 -11.08
N MET A 235 -5.88 26.08 -11.26
CA MET A 235 -5.30 25.34 -12.38
C MET A 235 -6.23 25.28 -13.60
N GLY A 236 -7.44 25.83 -13.52
CA GLY A 236 -8.45 25.72 -14.58
C GLY A 236 -8.85 24.26 -14.86
N SER A 237 -8.87 23.43 -13.83
CA SER A 237 -9.12 22.00 -13.91
C SER A 237 -10.55 21.68 -13.50
N GLU A 238 -11.23 20.85 -14.26
CA GLU A 238 -12.55 20.35 -13.90
C GLU A 238 -12.44 19.38 -12.72
N LEU A 239 -13.31 19.53 -11.72
CA LEU A 239 -13.31 18.71 -10.50
C LEU A 239 -14.54 17.83 -10.41
N PHE A 240 -14.31 16.55 -10.18
CA PHE A 240 -15.34 15.53 -9.94
C PHE A 240 -15.18 14.99 -8.52
N PHE A 241 -16.09 15.34 -7.64
CA PHE A 241 -16.15 14.73 -6.32
C PHE A 241 -16.88 13.39 -6.38
N CYS A 242 -16.26 12.37 -5.81
CA CYS A 242 -16.86 11.06 -5.58
C CYS A 242 -17.28 10.93 -4.11
N ASP A 243 -18.54 10.59 -3.89
CA ASP A 243 -19.06 10.32 -2.55
C ASP A 243 -18.65 8.92 -2.07
N HIS A 244 -18.51 8.76 -0.76
CA HIS A 244 -18.36 7.45 -0.15
C HIS A 244 -19.67 6.66 -0.33
N LYS A 245 -19.63 5.58 -1.11
CA LYS A 245 -20.75 4.66 -1.27
C LYS A 245 -20.45 3.35 -0.57
N THR A 246 -21.31 2.99 0.38
CA THR A 246 -21.16 1.81 1.24
C THR A 246 -22.19 0.71 0.95
N THR A 247 -22.99 0.83 -0.11
CA THR A 247 -24.23 0.03 -0.24
C THR A 247 -24.14 -1.19 -1.14
N ASP A 248 -23.01 -1.48 -1.76
CA ASP A 248 -22.92 -2.67 -2.59
C ASP A 248 -21.96 -3.68 -1.96
N LEU A 249 -22.49 -4.84 -1.56
CA LEU A 249 -21.72 -6.03 -1.18
C LEU A 249 -21.04 -6.60 -2.43
N SER A 250 -20.21 -5.79 -3.08
CA SER A 250 -19.57 -6.16 -4.32
C SER A 250 -18.64 -7.36 -4.07
N PRO A 251 -18.40 -8.16 -5.08
CA PRO A 251 -17.54 -9.34 -5.01
C PRO A 251 -16.04 -9.00 -4.91
N LEU A 252 -15.66 -7.79 -4.50
CA LEU A 252 -14.26 -7.40 -4.33
C LEU A 252 -13.54 -8.33 -3.36
N ALA A 253 -12.32 -8.73 -3.69
CA ALA A 253 -11.46 -9.52 -2.82
C ALA A 253 -10.97 -8.68 -1.62
N ILE A 254 -10.53 -7.45 -1.85
CA ILE A 254 -10.21 -6.51 -0.76
C ILE A 254 -11.52 -6.05 -0.13
N LYS A 255 -11.66 -6.25 1.18
CA LYS A 255 -12.91 -5.99 1.92
C LYS A 255 -12.84 -4.67 2.69
N GLY A 256 -14.01 -4.13 2.98
CA GLY A 256 -14.20 -2.92 3.79
C GLY A 256 -14.70 -1.73 3.00
N ASP A 257 -15.26 -0.77 3.73
CA ASP A 257 -15.88 0.42 3.16
C ASP A 257 -14.92 1.25 2.31
N SER A 258 -13.66 1.37 2.74
CA SER A 258 -12.64 2.09 1.98
C SER A 258 -12.31 1.41 0.66
N ALA A 259 -12.23 0.08 0.62
CA ALA A 259 -11.97 -0.66 -0.62
C ALA A 259 -13.09 -0.45 -1.66
N TYR A 260 -14.34 -0.42 -1.22
CA TYR A 260 -15.48 -0.11 -2.10
C TYR A 260 -15.45 1.33 -2.60
N THR A 261 -15.09 2.26 -1.72
CA THR A 261 -14.93 3.68 -2.07
C THR A 261 -13.81 3.88 -3.09
N ASP A 262 -12.66 3.23 -2.88
CA ASP A 262 -11.51 3.26 -3.78
C ASP A 262 -11.86 2.64 -5.15
N PHE A 263 -12.61 1.54 -5.16
CA PHE A 263 -13.08 0.91 -6.39
C PHE A 263 -14.05 1.81 -7.15
N HIS A 264 -15.00 2.44 -6.46
CA HIS A 264 -15.96 3.35 -7.08
C HIS A 264 -15.25 4.58 -7.68
N LEU A 265 -14.28 5.16 -6.96
CA LEU A 265 -13.43 6.23 -7.49
C LEU A 265 -12.71 5.77 -8.76
N ALA A 266 -12.12 4.57 -8.75
CA ALA A 266 -11.42 4.01 -9.90
C ALA A 266 -12.36 3.79 -11.11
N VAL A 267 -13.59 3.31 -10.89
CA VAL A 267 -14.60 3.18 -11.94
C VAL A 267 -14.95 4.54 -12.55
N THR A 268 -15.20 5.54 -11.71
CA THR A 268 -15.53 6.91 -12.17
C THR A 268 -14.43 7.49 -13.06
N VAL A 269 -13.18 7.34 -12.64
CA VAL A 269 -12.02 7.79 -13.45
C VAL A 269 -11.92 7.02 -14.76
N ALA A 270 -12.02 5.70 -14.73
CA ALA A 270 -11.91 4.86 -15.91
C ALA A 270 -13.02 5.18 -16.94
N GLU A 271 -14.27 5.37 -16.49
CA GLU A 271 -15.40 5.76 -17.36
C GLU A 271 -15.18 7.13 -18.00
N HIS A 272 -14.69 8.10 -17.25
CA HIS A 272 -14.34 9.42 -17.80
C HIS A 272 -13.25 9.33 -18.87
N LEU A 273 -12.29 8.42 -18.72
CA LEU A 273 -11.24 8.15 -19.71
C LEU A 273 -11.75 7.34 -20.92
N GLY A 274 -13.05 7.08 -21.00
CA GLY A 274 -13.70 6.35 -22.10
C GLY A 274 -13.58 4.83 -22.02
N ILE A 275 -13.21 4.30 -20.86
CA ILE A 275 -13.18 2.86 -20.61
C ILE A 275 -14.58 2.39 -20.19
N LYS A 276 -15.11 1.40 -20.92
CA LYS A 276 -16.41 0.81 -20.58
C LYS A 276 -16.26 -0.10 -19.36
N CYS A 277 -16.72 0.36 -18.20
CA CYS A 277 -16.74 -0.41 -16.97
C CYS A 277 -18.01 -1.27 -16.85
N ASP A 278 -18.28 -2.11 -17.86
CA ASP A 278 -19.34 -3.10 -17.79
C ASP A 278 -19.01 -4.24 -16.81
N GLU A 279 -20.00 -5.11 -16.55
CA GLU A 279 -19.85 -6.18 -15.58
C GLU A 279 -18.65 -7.10 -15.92
N LYS A 280 -18.40 -7.37 -17.20
CA LYS A 280 -17.25 -8.18 -17.64
C LYS A 280 -15.91 -7.55 -17.23
N ASN A 281 -15.78 -6.23 -17.37
CA ASN A 281 -14.57 -5.51 -16.99
C ASN A 281 -14.41 -5.47 -15.47
N LYS A 282 -15.52 -5.22 -14.74
CA LYS A 282 -15.54 -5.23 -13.27
C LYS A 282 -15.22 -6.61 -12.71
N CYS A 283 -15.81 -7.69 -13.25
CA CYS A 283 -15.53 -9.06 -12.82
C CYS A 283 -14.04 -9.44 -12.90
N ARG A 284 -13.32 -8.88 -13.87
CA ARG A 284 -11.86 -9.07 -13.94
C ARG A 284 -11.14 -8.42 -12.76
N THR A 285 -11.64 -7.29 -12.26
CA THR A 285 -11.00 -6.51 -11.19
C THR A 285 -11.38 -7.03 -9.79
N TYR A 286 -12.53 -7.66 -9.66
CA TYR A 286 -13.03 -8.14 -8.37
C TYR A 286 -12.06 -9.06 -7.59
N PRO A 287 -11.33 -10.01 -8.22
CA PRO A 287 -10.39 -10.88 -7.51
C PRO A 287 -9.06 -10.21 -7.16
N LEU A 288 -8.89 -8.91 -7.44
CA LEU A 288 -7.67 -8.20 -7.14
C LEU A 288 -7.40 -8.18 -5.64
N THR A 289 -6.22 -8.66 -5.26
CA THR A 289 -5.68 -8.59 -3.90
C THR A 289 -4.38 -7.79 -3.91
N LEU A 290 -4.03 -7.23 -2.79
CA LEU A 290 -2.76 -6.52 -2.59
C LEU A 290 -2.13 -6.97 -1.28
N PRO A 291 -0.80 -7.11 -1.22
CA PRO A 291 -0.08 -7.46 -0.01
C PRO A 291 -0.44 -6.54 1.17
N ALA A 292 -0.68 -7.14 2.33
CA ALA A 292 -1.01 -6.47 3.58
C ALA A 292 -2.16 -5.43 3.45
N ARG A 293 -3.22 -5.79 2.70
CA ARG A 293 -4.46 -5.02 2.57
C ARG A 293 -5.67 -5.89 2.92
N GLY A 294 -5.80 -6.26 4.20
CA GLY A 294 -6.76 -7.27 4.62
C GLY A 294 -6.48 -8.64 3.99
N GLU A 295 -5.22 -8.91 3.73
CA GLU A 295 -4.74 -10.15 3.16
C GLU A 295 -4.99 -11.30 4.12
N VAL A 296 -5.55 -12.40 3.64
CA VAL A 296 -5.91 -13.55 4.46
C VAL A 296 -5.04 -14.74 4.11
N THR A 297 -4.40 -15.30 5.11
CA THR A 297 -3.67 -16.57 5.03
C THR A 297 -4.35 -17.61 5.90
N LEU A 298 -4.54 -18.80 5.35
CA LEU A 298 -5.10 -19.94 6.08
C LEU A 298 -3.97 -20.90 6.41
N GLU A 299 -3.75 -21.13 7.69
CA GLU A 299 -2.70 -22.04 8.16
C GLU A 299 -3.32 -23.04 9.14
N LYS A 300 -3.28 -24.34 8.80
CA LYS A 300 -3.77 -25.46 9.65
C LYS A 300 -5.13 -25.13 10.35
N ASP A 301 -5.05 -24.58 11.55
CA ASP A 301 -6.16 -24.30 12.45
C ASP A 301 -6.33 -22.80 12.77
N ARG A 302 -5.66 -21.93 11.99
CA ARG A 302 -5.70 -20.47 12.21
C ARG A 302 -5.97 -19.69 10.91
N ILE A 303 -6.64 -18.56 11.09
CA ILE A 303 -6.81 -17.52 10.06
C ILE A 303 -5.89 -16.37 10.45
N VAL A 304 -4.95 -16.03 9.58
CA VAL A 304 -4.09 -14.86 9.77
C VAL A 304 -4.54 -13.77 8.82
N ILE A 305 -4.79 -12.57 9.34
CA ILE A 305 -5.13 -11.38 8.58
C ILE A 305 -3.94 -10.43 8.65
N LEU A 306 -3.35 -10.13 7.50
CA LEU A 306 -2.25 -9.17 7.38
C LEU A 306 -2.79 -7.84 6.86
N ASP A 307 -2.57 -6.78 7.63
CA ASP A 307 -2.99 -5.44 7.24
C ASP A 307 -1.99 -4.38 7.69
N GLY A 308 -1.52 -3.56 6.77
CA GLY A 308 -0.55 -2.50 7.01
C GLY A 308 -1.12 -1.24 7.69
N ALA A 309 -2.29 -1.31 8.32
CA ALA A 309 -2.88 -0.20 9.05
C ALA A 309 -1.92 0.34 10.13
N HIS A 310 -1.65 1.66 10.10
CA HIS A 310 -0.64 2.29 10.94
C HIS A 310 -1.02 3.71 11.39
N THR A 311 -2.32 4.01 11.36
CA THR A 311 -2.91 5.22 11.94
C THR A 311 -4.14 4.84 12.77
N VAL A 312 -4.55 5.70 13.69
CA VAL A 312 -5.71 5.41 14.57
C VAL A 312 -6.96 5.07 13.75
N ASP A 313 -7.23 5.83 12.68
CA ASP A 313 -8.43 5.61 11.88
C ASP A 313 -8.33 4.36 10.98
N SER A 314 -7.14 4.01 10.48
CA SER A 314 -6.97 2.74 9.78
C SER A 314 -7.11 1.53 10.68
N ILE A 315 -6.65 1.61 11.93
CA ILE A 315 -6.87 0.55 12.93
C ILE A 315 -8.37 0.42 13.28
N LYS A 316 -9.08 1.53 13.45
CA LYS A 316 -10.54 1.49 13.66
C LYS A 316 -11.27 0.82 12.50
N GLU A 317 -10.89 1.15 11.27
CA GLU A 317 -11.46 0.54 10.08
C GLU A 317 -11.15 -0.96 10.00
N LEU A 318 -9.89 -1.33 10.20
CA LEU A 318 -9.49 -2.74 10.27
C LEU A 318 -10.34 -3.50 11.28
N CYS A 319 -10.48 -3.00 12.50
CA CYS A 319 -11.28 -3.63 13.56
C CYS A 319 -12.75 -3.86 13.15
N LYS A 320 -13.36 -2.88 12.46
CA LYS A 320 -14.72 -3.04 11.91
C LYS A 320 -14.78 -4.14 10.84
N ASN A 321 -13.74 -4.23 10.03
CA ASN A 321 -13.71 -5.11 8.86
C ASN A 321 -13.29 -6.55 9.18
N VAL A 322 -12.62 -6.82 10.30
CA VAL A 322 -12.15 -8.17 10.67
C VAL A 322 -13.28 -9.21 10.57
N THR A 323 -14.44 -8.95 11.14
CA THR A 323 -15.59 -9.87 11.06
C THR A 323 -16.04 -10.08 9.62
N THR A 324 -16.15 -9.00 8.85
CA THR A 324 -16.55 -9.05 7.44
C THR A 324 -15.53 -9.79 6.59
N ILE A 325 -14.24 -9.55 6.81
CA ILE A 325 -13.15 -10.26 6.12
C ILE A 325 -13.31 -11.75 6.35
N VAL A 326 -13.41 -12.18 7.60
CA VAL A 326 -13.48 -13.60 7.94
C VAL A 326 -14.77 -14.27 7.43
N GLN A 327 -15.92 -13.60 7.51
CA GLN A 327 -17.19 -14.11 7.01
C GLN A 327 -17.25 -14.25 5.48
N ASN A 328 -16.42 -13.52 4.76
CA ASN A 328 -16.39 -13.50 3.30
C ASN A 328 -15.15 -14.15 2.70
N ILE A 329 -14.37 -14.91 3.47
CA ILE A 329 -13.23 -15.65 2.94
C ILE A 329 -13.70 -16.61 1.85
N ARG A 330 -13.08 -16.53 0.68
CA ARG A 330 -13.27 -17.48 -0.42
C ARG A 330 -11.95 -18.20 -0.68
N PRO A 331 -11.98 -19.42 -1.25
CA PRO A 331 -10.76 -20.14 -1.59
C PRO A 331 -9.78 -19.35 -2.48
N HIS A 332 -10.29 -18.40 -3.27
CA HIS A 332 -9.49 -17.55 -4.16
C HIS A 332 -8.93 -16.28 -3.51
N ASP A 333 -9.39 -15.93 -2.31
CA ASP A 333 -8.97 -14.70 -1.61
C ASP A 333 -7.64 -14.89 -0.85
N THR A 334 -7.10 -16.10 -0.83
CA THR A 334 -5.86 -16.43 -0.13
C THR A 334 -4.66 -16.26 -1.05
N ILE A 335 -3.77 -15.34 -0.72
CA ILE A 335 -2.48 -15.22 -1.39
C ILE A 335 -1.58 -16.33 -0.87
N ASN A 336 -1.44 -17.41 -1.62
CA ASN A 336 -0.48 -18.43 -1.28
C ASN A 336 0.65 -18.50 -2.31
N LYS A 337 1.88 -18.24 -1.87
CA LYS A 337 3.09 -18.28 -2.70
C LYS A 337 3.61 -19.70 -2.98
N GLN A 338 3.03 -20.76 -2.36
CA GLN A 338 3.44 -22.15 -2.57
C GLN A 338 2.38 -22.91 -3.36
N LYS A 339 2.70 -23.18 -4.64
CA LYS A 339 1.83 -23.89 -5.61
C LYS A 339 1.25 -25.24 -5.15
N ASP A 340 1.84 -25.88 -4.14
CA ASP A 340 1.43 -27.21 -3.69
C ASP A 340 0.28 -27.23 -2.68
N TRP A 341 -0.17 -26.05 -2.25
CA TRP A 341 -1.21 -25.92 -1.22
C TRP A 341 -2.64 -25.88 -1.78
N TYR A 342 -2.80 -25.48 -3.03
CA TYR A 342 -4.11 -25.36 -3.70
C TYR A 342 -4.88 -26.68 -3.75
N SER A 343 -4.18 -27.82 -3.93
CA SER A 343 -4.80 -29.13 -3.96
C SER A 343 -5.33 -29.61 -2.61
N SER A 344 -4.85 -29.05 -1.49
CA SER A 344 -5.33 -29.37 -0.14
C SER A 344 -6.51 -28.51 0.30
N LEU A 345 -6.70 -27.33 -0.30
CA LEU A 345 -7.81 -26.40 0.03
C LEU A 345 -9.15 -26.83 -0.55
N GLU A 346 -9.17 -27.46 -1.72
CA GLU A 346 -10.42 -28.01 -2.27
C GLU A 346 -11.05 -29.05 -1.35
N ASN A 347 -10.24 -29.83 -0.63
CA ASN A 347 -10.70 -30.83 0.34
C ASN A 347 -11.10 -30.23 1.70
N ASN A 348 -10.69 -28.99 2.02
CA ASN A 348 -10.99 -28.33 3.29
C ASN A 348 -12.10 -27.27 3.20
N ALA A 349 -12.58 -26.92 2.00
CA ALA A 349 -13.61 -25.89 1.80
C ALA A 349 -14.94 -26.22 2.51
N GLU A 350 -15.28 -27.51 2.68
CA GLU A 350 -16.44 -27.93 3.46
C GLU A 350 -16.26 -27.67 4.95
N ASN A 351 -15.06 -27.86 5.50
CA ASN A 351 -14.77 -27.58 6.90
C ASN A 351 -14.83 -26.10 7.23
N PHE A 352 -14.47 -25.21 6.30
CA PHE A 352 -14.54 -23.75 6.48
C PHE A 352 -15.97 -23.23 6.59
N ARG A 353 -16.92 -23.75 5.82
CA ARG A 353 -18.34 -23.36 5.91
C ARG A 353 -18.97 -23.64 7.26
N THR A 354 -18.45 -24.62 7.98
CA THR A 354 -18.92 -24.98 9.33
C THR A 354 -18.27 -24.11 10.43
N VAL A 355 -17.12 -23.49 10.15
CA VAL A 355 -16.36 -22.67 11.12
C VAL A 355 -16.83 -21.21 11.16
N ILE A 356 -17.25 -20.65 10.02
CA ILE A 356 -17.67 -19.25 9.87
C ILE A 356 -18.75 -18.81 10.89
N PRO A 357 -19.81 -19.59 11.19
CA PRO A 357 -20.81 -19.19 12.18
C PRO A 357 -20.32 -19.10 13.63
N LEU A 358 -19.10 -19.58 13.90
CA LEU A 358 -18.56 -19.67 15.26
C LEU A 358 -17.59 -18.52 15.59
N ILE A 359 -17.26 -17.67 14.64
CA ILE A 359 -16.18 -16.64 14.77
C ILE A 359 -16.43 -15.62 15.88
N ASP A 360 -17.69 -15.27 16.16
CA ASP A 360 -18.00 -14.37 17.28
C ASP A 360 -17.75 -15.01 18.67
N LYS A 361 -17.46 -16.30 18.72
CA LYS A 361 -17.18 -17.05 19.96
C LYS A 361 -15.68 -17.23 20.22
N TYR A 362 -14.80 -16.89 19.27
CA TYR A 362 -13.36 -17.11 19.39
C TYR A 362 -12.63 -15.88 19.93
N PRO A 363 -11.58 -16.09 20.73
CA PRO A 363 -10.71 -14.99 21.11
C PRO A 363 -10.04 -14.42 19.88
N ARG A 364 -10.18 -13.10 19.69
CA ARG A 364 -9.47 -12.37 18.64
C ARG A 364 -8.11 -11.98 19.19
N ALA A 365 -7.06 -12.38 18.50
CA ALA A 365 -5.71 -11.99 18.82
C ALA A 365 -5.19 -10.96 17.80
N VAL A 366 -4.34 -10.04 18.24
CA VAL A 366 -3.61 -9.13 17.37
C VAL A 366 -2.13 -9.14 17.76
N ILE A 367 -1.26 -9.24 16.75
CA ILE A 367 0.17 -8.93 16.87
C ILE A 367 0.35 -7.52 16.33
N PHE A 368 0.91 -6.65 17.16
CA PHE A 368 0.99 -5.22 16.86
C PHE A 368 2.38 -4.66 17.13
N SER A 369 2.84 -3.87 16.19
CA SER A 369 3.99 -2.97 16.34
C SER A 369 3.84 -1.79 15.41
N CYS A 370 4.46 -0.66 15.72
CA CYS A 370 4.50 0.47 14.80
C CYS A 370 5.84 1.22 14.87
N LEU A 371 6.09 2.05 13.86
CA LEU A 371 7.28 2.90 13.82
C LEU A 371 7.20 3.99 14.91
N GLU A 372 8.35 4.44 15.39
CA GLU A 372 8.47 5.41 16.48
C GLU A 372 7.73 6.74 16.28
N ASN A 373 7.58 7.16 15.02
CA ASN A 373 6.87 8.41 14.65
C ASN A 373 5.36 8.26 14.49
N LYS A 374 4.81 7.10 14.86
CA LYS A 374 3.35 6.84 14.78
C LYS A 374 2.69 7.02 16.15
N ASP A 375 1.39 7.29 16.13
CA ASP A 375 0.57 7.41 17.34
C ASP A 375 0.25 6.02 17.94
N PHE A 376 1.23 5.44 18.62
CA PHE A 376 1.06 4.16 19.31
C PHE A 376 -0.10 4.21 20.32
N ILE A 377 -0.15 5.26 21.13
CA ILE A 377 -1.14 5.40 22.21
C ILE A 377 -2.56 5.37 21.65
N GLY A 378 -2.82 6.17 20.62
CA GLY A 378 -4.15 6.23 19.99
C GLY A 378 -4.55 4.92 19.32
N MET A 379 -3.63 4.27 18.63
CA MET A 379 -3.89 2.96 17.99
C MET A 379 -4.11 1.87 19.04
N PHE A 380 -3.28 1.81 20.06
CA PHE A 380 -3.38 0.81 21.11
C PHE A 380 -4.67 0.95 21.93
N ASP A 381 -5.15 2.19 22.18
CA ASP A 381 -6.44 2.44 22.84
C ASP A 381 -7.64 1.85 22.06
N VAL A 382 -7.54 1.78 20.75
CA VAL A 382 -8.54 1.08 19.92
C VAL A 382 -8.41 -0.43 20.10
N LEU A 383 -7.19 -0.97 19.97
CA LEU A 383 -6.96 -2.42 20.01
C LEU A 383 -7.40 -3.07 21.32
N ILE A 384 -7.16 -2.43 22.48
CA ILE A 384 -7.57 -3.00 23.79
C ILE A 384 -9.08 -3.14 23.96
N LYS A 385 -9.87 -2.46 23.13
CA LYS A 385 -11.34 -2.51 23.15
C LYS A 385 -11.91 -3.58 22.20
N GLU A 386 -11.11 -4.02 21.21
CA GLU A 386 -11.57 -4.88 20.13
C GLU A 386 -10.98 -6.31 20.18
N PHE A 387 -9.82 -6.48 20.82
CA PHE A 387 -9.12 -7.76 20.88
C PHE A 387 -9.05 -8.35 22.28
N ASP A 388 -9.11 -9.67 22.38
CA ASP A 388 -8.98 -10.41 23.65
C ASP A 388 -7.52 -10.64 24.03
N VAL A 389 -6.66 -10.81 23.03
CA VAL A 389 -5.21 -11.04 23.20
C VAL A 389 -4.46 -10.02 22.34
N ILE A 390 -3.49 -9.35 22.93
CA ILE A 390 -2.60 -8.44 22.21
C ILE A 390 -1.17 -8.88 22.43
N ALA A 391 -0.46 -9.19 21.37
CA ALA A 391 0.97 -9.40 21.39
C ALA A 391 1.66 -8.16 20.81
N LEU A 392 2.65 -7.66 21.54
CA LEU A 392 3.48 -6.54 21.15
C LEU A 392 4.86 -7.05 20.78
N THR A 393 5.33 -6.68 19.61
CA THR A 393 6.64 -7.13 19.10
C THR A 393 7.46 -5.98 18.55
N SER A 394 8.73 -6.24 18.21
CA SER A 394 9.59 -5.28 17.54
C SER A 394 9.41 -5.37 16.00
N ILE A 395 9.87 -4.34 15.32
CA ILE A 395 10.10 -4.35 13.87
C ILE A 395 11.61 -4.33 13.69
N ASP A 396 12.16 -5.38 13.09
CA ASP A 396 13.57 -5.48 12.77
C ASP A 396 13.92 -4.78 11.45
N GLY A 397 15.22 -4.46 11.29
CA GLY A 397 15.75 -3.90 10.06
C GLY A 397 15.91 -2.38 10.07
N TYR A 398 15.76 -1.77 8.90
CA TYR A 398 16.11 -0.37 8.61
C TYR A 398 15.30 0.67 9.40
N LYS A 399 14.03 0.35 9.71
CA LYS A 399 13.14 1.18 10.54
C LYS A 399 12.72 0.37 11.74
N LYS A 400 13.39 0.58 12.87
CA LYS A 400 13.14 -0.14 14.11
C LYS A 400 11.99 0.45 14.91
N SER A 401 11.26 -0.40 15.61
CA SER A 401 10.40 0.01 16.72
C SER A 401 11.22 0.04 18.03
N ASN A 402 10.76 0.86 18.98
CA ASN A 402 11.42 0.96 20.29
C ASN A 402 10.59 0.22 21.34
N MET A 403 11.00 -1.02 21.66
CA MET A 403 10.26 -1.85 22.63
C MET A 403 10.13 -1.22 24.00
N LYS A 404 11.14 -0.49 24.50
CA LYS A 404 11.03 0.21 25.80
C LYS A 404 9.92 1.26 25.75
N LYS A 405 9.82 2.02 24.66
CA LYS A 405 8.76 2.99 24.45
C LYS A 405 7.41 2.30 24.36
N ILE A 406 7.28 1.23 23.57
CA ILE A 406 6.07 0.42 23.41
C ILE A 406 5.55 -0.05 24.77
N VAL A 407 6.42 -0.64 25.62
CA VAL A 407 6.04 -1.12 26.95
C VAL A 407 5.55 0.02 27.83
N THR A 408 6.29 1.14 27.88
CA THR A 408 5.90 2.30 28.70
C THR A 408 4.57 2.90 28.25
N GLU A 409 4.36 3.06 26.95
CA GLU A 409 3.11 3.58 26.40
C GLU A 409 1.93 2.63 26.61
N THR A 410 2.17 1.30 26.56
CA THR A 410 1.19 0.28 26.90
C THR A 410 0.68 0.44 28.33
N GLU A 411 1.57 0.59 29.31
CA GLU A 411 1.21 0.81 30.71
C GLU A 411 0.37 2.09 30.90
N ILE A 412 0.71 3.17 30.18
CA ILE A 412 -0.04 4.43 30.23
C ILE A 412 -1.49 4.21 29.76
N VAL A 413 -1.68 3.53 28.62
CA VAL A 413 -3.03 3.27 28.10
C VAL A 413 -3.83 2.37 29.02
N LEU A 414 -3.23 1.27 29.49
CA LEU A 414 -3.91 0.33 30.37
C LEU A 414 -4.36 0.97 31.70
N ASN A 415 -3.55 1.87 32.26
CA ASN A 415 -3.87 2.59 33.50
C ASN A 415 -5.00 3.62 33.30
N LYS A 416 -5.17 4.15 32.10
CA LYS A 416 -6.20 5.16 31.77
C LYS A 416 -7.48 4.57 31.20
N ALA A 417 -7.44 3.36 30.66
CA ALA A 417 -8.57 2.75 29.97
C ALA A 417 -9.73 2.43 30.92
N LYS A 418 -10.90 3.04 30.65
CA LYS A 418 -12.15 2.79 31.38
C LYS A 418 -12.84 1.49 30.98
N GLN A 419 -12.70 1.13 29.70
CA GLN A 419 -13.24 -0.09 29.12
C GLN A 419 -12.16 -0.79 28.31
N ARG A 420 -12.02 -2.09 28.47
CA ARG A 420 -11.10 -2.91 27.70
C ARG A 420 -11.65 -4.33 27.58
N ARG A 421 -11.50 -4.88 26.39
CA ARG A 421 -11.80 -6.29 26.10
C ARG A 421 -10.60 -7.17 26.43
N VAL A 422 -9.38 -6.63 26.31
CA VAL A 422 -8.14 -7.38 26.41
C VAL A 422 -8.01 -8.12 27.75
N LYS A 423 -7.76 -9.42 27.67
CA LYS A 423 -7.57 -10.35 28.79
C LYS A 423 -6.10 -10.70 28.99
N LYS A 424 -5.32 -10.71 27.90
CA LYS A 424 -3.92 -11.10 27.90
C LYS A 424 -3.10 -10.14 27.04
N ILE A 425 -1.96 -9.71 27.57
CA ILE A 425 -0.93 -9.01 26.82
C ILE A 425 0.32 -9.87 26.83
N ILE A 426 0.90 -10.06 25.66
CA ILE A 426 2.15 -10.75 25.40
C ILE A 426 3.15 -9.68 24.93
N ILE A 427 4.38 -9.75 25.39
CA ILE A 427 5.45 -8.87 24.95
C ILE A 427 6.63 -9.75 24.61
N ASP A 428 7.05 -9.69 23.34
CA ASP A 428 8.20 -10.41 22.83
C ASP A 428 8.79 -9.67 21.63
N ASP A 429 10.12 -9.68 21.51
CA ASP A 429 10.79 -9.02 20.39
C ASP A 429 10.67 -9.80 19.07
N ASP A 430 10.29 -11.07 19.17
CA ASP A 430 10.16 -11.99 18.04
C ASP A 430 8.69 -12.26 17.71
N ILE A 431 8.32 -12.15 16.44
CA ILE A 431 6.96 -12.36 15.96
C ILE A 431 6.53 -13.83 16.04
N GLU A 432 7.45 -14.77 15.79
CA GLU A 432 7.17 -16.20 15.86
C GLU A 432 6.97 -16.65 17.30
N GLU A 433 7.73 -16.10 18.23
CA GLU A 433 7.51 -16.31 19.66
C GLU A 433 6.17 -15.71 20.13
N CYS A 434 5.77 -14.55 19.61
CA CYS A 434 4.44 -14.01 19.84
C CYS A 434 3.34 -14.97 19.36
N LEU A 435 3.49 -15.51 18.15
CA LEU A 435 2.55 -16.50 17.60
C LEU A 435 2.49 -17.76 18.45
N ALA A 436 3.63 -18.35 18.79
CA ALA A 436 3.71 -19.55 19.61
C ALA A 436 3.03 -19.35 20.98
N LYS A 437 3.21 -18.18 21.60
CA LYS A 437 2.56 -17.82 22.86
C LYS A 437 1.05 -17.65 22.71
N ILE A 438 0.57 -17.08 21.59
CA ILE A 438 -0.87 -17.00 21.30
C ILE A 438 -1.45 -18.40 21.09
N GLU A 439 -0.76 -19.25 20.36
CA GLU A 439 -1.19 -20.64 20.08
C GLU A 439 -1.28 -21.50 21.34
N SER A 440 -0.35 -21.31 22.28
CA SER A 440 -0.32 -22.02 23.56
C SER A 440 -1.44 -21.64 24.53
N LEU A 441 -2.21 -20.56 24.24
CA LEU A 441 -3.33 -20.17 25.09
C LEU A 441 -4.46 -21.18 24.95
N GLU A 442 -4.77 -21.87 26.04
CA GLU A 442 -5.92 -22.76 26.13
C GLU A 442 -7.20 -21.92 26.16
N CYS A 443 -8.15 -22.28 25.31
CA CYS A 443 -9.51 -21.78 25.37
C CYS A 443 -10.41 -22.88 25.98
N PRO A 444 -10.76 -22.80 27.28
CA PRO A 444 -11.44 -23.90 27.99
C PRO A 444 -12.76 -24.34 27.36
N ASP A 445 -13.42 -23.43 26.65
CA ASP A 445 -14.76 -23.65 26.10
C ASP A 445 -14.82 -24.20 24.69
N ILE A 446 -13.68 -24.38 23.99
CA ILE A 446 -13.68 -24.72 22.57
C ILE A 446 -12.48 -25.61 22.24
N LYS A 447 -12.71 -26.93 22.23
CA LYS A 447 -11.80 -27.90 21.58
C LYS A 447 -11.93 -27.74 20.07
N ASP A 448 -10.81 -27.66 19.36
CA ASP A 448 -10.72 -27.57 17.88
C ASP A 448 -11.13 -26.21 17.26
N SER A 449 -10.82 -25.10 17.91
CA SER A 449 -11.22 -23.77 17.41
C SER A 449 -10.17 -23.13 16.52
N VAL A 450 -10.58 -22.67 15.32
CA VAL A 450 -9.76 -21.84 14.46
C VAL A 450 -9.53 -20.48 15.12
N LYS A 451 -8.27 -20.11 15.35
CA LYS A 451 -7.90 -18.82 15.92
C LYS A 451 -7.83 -17.76 14.82
N VAL A 452 -8.38 -16.59 15.07
CA VAL A 452 -8.23 -15.41 14.20
C VAL A 452 -7.13 -14.54 14.77
N ILE A 453 -6.05 -14.40 14.02
CA ILE A 453 -4.88 -13.59 14.39
C ILE A 453 -4.74 -12.47 13.37
N VAL A 454 -4.73 -11.23 13.82
CA VAL A 454 -4.48 -10.05 13.00
C VAL A 454 -3.03 -9.59 13.23
N ILE A 455 -2.30 -9.33 12.16
CA ILE A 455 -0.95 -8.75 12.22
C ILE A 455 -1.04 -7.37 11.59
N THR A 456 -0.76 -6.33 12.38
CA THR A 456 -0.98 -4.95 11.95
C THR A 456 -0.08 -3.93 12.65
N GLY A 457 -0.11 -2.68 12.17
CA GLY A 457 0.62 -1.53 12.70
C GLY A 457 1.75 -1.06 11.78
N SER A 458 2.17 -1.89 10.84
CA SER A 458 3.18 -1.54 9.84
C SER A 458 3.22 -2.55 8.70
N PHE A 459 3.46 -2.10 7.47
CA PHE A 459 3.83 -2.99 6.35
C PHE A 459 5.10 -3.78 6.62
N TYR A 460 6.05 -3.20 7.34
CA TYR A 460 7.30 -3.89 7.72
C TYR A 460 7.05 -5.07 8.65
N LEU A 461 6.09 -4.95 9.58
CA LEU A 461 5.70 -6.06 10.44
C LEU A 461 5.05 -7.19 9.65
N CYS A 462 4.14 -6.85 8.73
CA CYS A 462 3.50 -7.84 7.85
C CYS A 462 4.55 -8.56 6.97
N SER A 463 5.53 -7.82 6.47
CA SER A 463 6.63 -8.39 5.68
C SER A 463 7.49 -9.37 6.49
N SER A 464 7.80 -9.05 7.75
CA SER A 464 8.60 -9.94 8.63
C SER A 464 7.93 -11.28 8.87
N PHE A 465 6.61 -11.33 8.93
CA PHE A 465 5.86 -12.57 9.14
C PHE A 465 5.96 -13.57 7.97
N ILE A 466 6.07 -13.10 6.73
CA ILE A 466 6.11 -13.98 5.53
C ILE A 466 7.54 -14.28 5.10
N GLY A 467 8.51 -13.46 5.48
CA GLY A 467 9.91 -13.60 5.09
C GLY A 467 10.76 -14.41 6.09
N GLY A 468 10.16 -14.89 7.20
CA GLY A 468 10.79 -15.72 8.21
C GLY A 468 10.94 -17.19 7.81
#